data_c8a96d4a3103fa4231a060c57bd0a070
#
_entry.id   c8a96d4a3103fa4231a060c57bd0a070
#
_cell.length_a   1.000
_cell.length_b   1.000
_cell.length_c   1.000
_cell.angle_alpha   90.00
_cell.angle_beta   90.00
_cell.angle_gamma   90.00
#
_symmetry.space_group_name_H-M   'P 1'
#
loop_
_entity.id
_entity.type
_entity.pdbx_description
1 polymer ?
#
loop_
_entity_poly.entity_id
_entity_poly.type
_entity_poly.pdbx_seq_one_letter_code
_entity_poly.pdbx_strand_id
1 'polypeptide(L)'
;MKKYLFILLAVLVILSALAGCDAPDAGEGEAPVTQGGAVTEHASNFPAEPPNLHISDGSATVTAWRGTYSWLVEKEDGTGSGITTDSPHPLDCKEGIPSLKIAKRASLSFSFEESPSSITVRRYRLNTSDYNAYEEIPVDGSSIEVKPGKFLYEVIVTWNHPGKPYSGTVYYAFSTIN
;
A
#
# COMPACT_ATOMS: atom_id res chain seq x y z
N MET A 1 28.94 -14.43 38.16
CA MET A 1 29.44 -15.85 38.16
C MET A 1 28.30 -16.75 37.70
N LYS A 2 28.59 -17.62 36.71
CA LYS A 2 27.80 -18.81 36.28
C LYS A 2 26.54 -18.48 35.42
N LYS A 3 26.24 -19.12 34.27
CA LYS A 3 26.98 -20.11 33.44
C LYS A 3 26.32 -20.06 32.05
N TYR A 4 27.12 -20.17 31.01
CA TYR A 4 26.71 -20.42 29.62
C TYR A 4 26.13 -21.84 29.53
N LEU A 5 25.03 -21.97 28.76
CA LEU A 5 24.60 -23.27 28.29
C LEU A 5 24.43 -23.20 26.76
N PHE A 6 25.42 -23.78 26.08
CA PHE A 6 25.38 -24.08 24.66
C PHE A 6 24.38 -25.21 24.40
N ILE A 7 23.47 -25.03 23.47
CA ILE A 7 22.79 -26.14 22.82
C ILE A 7 23.07 -26.07 21.33
N LEU A 8 23.97 -26.95 20.94
CA LEU A 8 24.31 -27.32 19.57
C LEU A 8 23.17 -28.24 19.09
N LEU A 9 22.46 -27.91 18.03
CA LEU A 9 21.54 -28.83 17.39
C LEU A 9 21.94 -29.06 15.93
N ALA A 10 22.15 -30.34 15.66
CA ALA A 10 22.73 -30.91 14.46
C ALA A 10 21.92 -30.67 13.19
N VAL A 11 22.64 -30.40 12.13
CA VAL A 11 22.22 -30.43 10.73
C VAL A 11 22.03 -31.90 10.33
N LEU A 12 20.81 -32.28 9.92
CA LEU A 12 20.55 -33.55 9.25
C LEU A 12 20.34 -33.30 7.76
N VAL A 13 21.38 -33.54 6.98
CA VAL A 13 21.34 -33.60 5.51
C VAL A 13 20.81 -34.97 5.12
N ILE A 14 19.66 -35.04 4.47
CA ILE A 14 19.22 -36.28 3.79
C ILE A 14 19.36 -36.04 2.28
N LEU A 15 20.37 -36.71 1.75
CA LEU A 15 20.64 -36.91 0.34
C LEU A 15 19.87 -38.17 -0.09
N SER A 16 18.96 -38.09 -1.04
CA SER A 16 18.39 -39.27 -1.70
C SER A 16 18.59 -39.13 -3.20
N ALA A 17 19.41 -40.02 -3.71
CA ALA A 17 19.80 -40.14 -5.10
C ALA A 17 18.78 -40.99 -5.89
N LEU A 18 18.54 -40.56 -7.14
CA LEU A 18 18.44 -41.28 -8.38
C LEU A 18 17.83 -42.71 -8.44
N ALA A 19 16.80 -42.83 -9.24
CA ALA A 19 16.71 -43.96 -10.17
C ALA A 19 15.89 -43.51 -11.38
N GLY A 20 16.53 -43.50 -12.54
CA GLY A 20 15.94 -43.38 -13.84
C GLY A 20 15.24 -44.67 -14.26
N CYS A 21 14.30 -44.56 -15.15
CA CYS A 21 13.90 -45.65 -16.04
C CYS A 21 13.52 -45.10 -17.41
N ASP A 22 14.08 -45.73 -18.40
CA ASP A 22 13.97 -45.51 -19.82
C ASP A 22 12.55 -45.59 -20.36
N ALA A 23 12.41 -44.92 -21.55
CA ALA A 23 11.29 -45.02 -22.46
C ALA A 23 11.21 -46.40 -23.18
N PRO A 24 10.07 -46.75 -23.75
CA PRO A 24 10.09 -46.83 -25.21
C PRO A 24 8.94 -46.11 -25.93
N ASP A 25 9.36 -45.63 -27.05
CA ASP A 25 8.78 -45.17 -28.27
C ASP A 25 7.51 -45.94 -28.76
N ALA A 26 6.66 -45.16 -29.46
CA ALA A 26 5.81 -45.47 -30.58
C ALA A 26 4.33 -45.11 -30.43
N GLY A 27 3.88 -44.19 -31.26
CA GLY A 27 2.45 -44.00 -31.52
C GLY A 27 2.12 -42.64 -32.13
N GLU A 28 2.36 -42.50 -33.46
CA GLU A 28 1.78 -41.43 -34.25
C GLU A 28 0.27 -41.40 -34.12
N GLY A 29 -0.27 -40.27 -33.74
CA GLY A 29 -1.68 -39.97 -33.72
C GLY A 29 -1.86 -38.45 -33.79
N GLU A 30 -1.83 -37.92 -35.03
CA GLU A 30 -2.28 -36.54 -35.30
C GLU A 30 -3.74 -36.39 -34.88
N ALA A 31 -3.97 -35.63 -33.81
CA ALA A 31 -5.25 -35.07 -33.51
C ALA A 31 -5.23 -33.54 -33.77
N PRO A 32 -6.28 -32.97 -34.37
CA PRO A 32 -6.28 -31.61 -34.85
C PRO A 32 -6.08 -30.64 -33.71
N VAL A 33 -5.10 -29.74 -33.85
CA VAL A 33 -4.86 -28.59 -33.01
C VAL A 33 -6.11 -27.69 -33.06
N THR A 34 -6.97 -27.83 -32.08
CA THR A 34 -8.02 -26.82 -31.81
C THR A 34 -7.27 -25.56 -31.40
N GLN A 35 -7.28 -24.56 -32.27
CA GLN A 35 -6.83 -23.21 -31.95
C GLN A 35 -7.55 -22.77 -30.68
N GLY A 36 -6.79 -22.77 -29.61
CA GLY A 36 -7.21 -22.10 -28.35
C GLY A 36 -7.46 -20.63 -28.69
N GLY A 37 -8.74 -20.25 -28.60
CA GLY A 37 -9.11 -18.87 -28.73
C GLY A 37 -8.23 -18.04 -27.81
N ALA A 38 -7.61 -17.00 -28.36
CA ALA A 38 -6.94 -15.97 -27.57
C ALA A 38 -7.98 -15.45 -26.56
N VAL A 39 -7.82 -15.82 -25.30
CA VAL A 39 -8.50 -15.15 -24.21
C VAL A 39 -7.92 -13.75 -24.22
N THR A 40 -8.65 -12.83 -24.82
CA THR A 40 -8.35 -11.41 -24.68
C THR A 40 -8.55 -11.13 -23.19
N GLU A 41 -7.47 -11.11 -22.41
CA GLU A 41 -7.51 -10.50 -21.10
C GLU A 41 -7.97 -9.07 -21.31
N HIS A 42 -9.24 -8.80 -21.05
CA HIS A 42 -9.70 -7.46 -20.83
C HIS A 42 -8.94 -6.98 -19.60
N ALA A 43 -7.86 -6.24 -19.82
CA ALA A 43 -7.17 -5.53 -18.77
C ALA A 43 -8.25 -4.70 -18.05
N SER A 44 -8.55 -5.06 -16.82
CA SER A 44 -9.46 -4.27 -15.99
C SER A 44 -8.89 -2.87 -15.94
N ASN A 45 -9.64 -1.86 -16.39
CA ASN A 45 -9.24 -0.44 -16.34
C ASN A 45 -9.14 0.09 -14.88
N PHE A 46 -9.13 -0.80 -13.90
CA PHE A 46 -9.12 -0.45 -12.48
C PHE A 46 -7.71 -0.65 -11.91
N PRO A 47 -7.29 0.26 -11.01
CA PRO A 47 -5.96 0.20 -10.45
C PRO A 47 -5.78 -1.08 -9.64
N ALA A 48 -4.81 -1.91 -10.03
CA ALA A 48 -4.43 -3.12 -9.30
C ALA A 48 -3.86 -2.79 -7.90
N GLU A 49 -3.44 -1.55 -7.69
CA GLU A 49 -2.92 -0.99 -6.43
C GLU A 49 -3.70 0.26 -6.05
N PRO A 50 -3.69 0.64 -4.76
CA PRO A 50 -4.30 1.88 -4.32
C PRO A 50 -3.74 3.12 -5.05
N PRO A 51 -4.57 4.14 -5.35
CA PRO A 51 -4.13 5.38 -5.94
C PRO A 51 -3.05 6.09 -5.13
N ASN A 52 -2.21 6.90 -5.76
CA ASN A 52 -1.29 7.78 -5.04
C ASN A 52 -2.05 8.98 -4.48
N LEU A 53 -1.60 9.49 -3.33
CA LEU A 53 -2.05 10.76 -2.78
C LEU A 53 -1.02 11.83 -3.12
N HIS A 54 -1.44 12.88 -3.83
CA HIS A 54 -0.68 14.09 -4.06
C HIS A 54 -1.20 15.21 -3.17
N ILE A 55 -0.28 15.95 -2.54
CA ILE A 55 -0.60 17.03 -1.61
C ILE A 55 0.04 18.31 -2.14
N SER A 56 -0.77 19.36 -2.30
CA SER A 56 -0.30 20.65 -2.84
C SER A 56 -0.73 21.81 -1.96
N ASP A 57 0.16 22.80 -1.81
CA ASP A 57 -0.14 24.13 -1.23
C ASP A 57 -0.43 25.18 -2.31
N GLY A 58 -0.57 24.74 -3.58
CA GLY A 58 -0.74 25.60 -4.75
C GLY A 58 0.58 26.07 -5.38
N SER A 59 1.72 25.94 -4.70
CA SER A 59 3.05 26.30 -5.23
C SER A 59 3.96 25.07 -5.36
N ALA A 60 3.83 24.12 -4.47
CA ALA A 60 4.58 22.87 -4.45
C ALA A 60 3.62 21.68 -4.29
N THR A 61 4.03 20.54 -4.81
CA THR A 61 3.30 19.28 -4.69
C THR A 61 4.26 18.18 -4.26
N VAL A 62 3.83 17.34 -3.32
CA VAL A 62 4.53 16.12 -2.93
C VAL A 62 3.61 14.93 -3.07
N THR A 63 4.18 13.76 -3.38
CA THR A 63 3.46 12.50 -3.28
C THR A 63 3.65 11.95 -1.88
N ALA A 64 2.54 11.66 -1.18
CA ALA A 64 2.58 11.11 0.16
C ALA A 64 3.26 9.74 0.20
N TRP A 65 3.92 9.45 1.30
CA TRP A 65 4.34 8.09 1.60
C TRP A 65 3.11 7.21 1.82
N ARG A 66 3.04 6.07 1.13
CA ARG A 66 1.97 5.08 1.26
C ARG A 66 2.41 4.03 2.28
N GLY A 67 1.72 3.98 3.40
CA GLY A 67 1.94 3.06 4.50
C GLY A 67 1.11 1.78 4.38
N THR A 68 0.53 1.35 5.49
CA THR A 68 -0.38 0.20 5.57
C THR A 68 -1.60 0.40 4.68
N TYR A 69 -2.01 -0.65 3.98
CA TYR A 69 -3.25 -0.64 3.22
C TYR A 69 -3.86 -2.03 3.07
N SER A 70 -5.16 -2.04 2.84
CA SER A 70 -5.92 -3.19 2.32
C SER A 70 -6.65 -2.74 1.07
N TRP A 71 -6.46 -3.45 -0.04
CA TRP A 71 -7.04 -3.11 -1.33
C TRP A 71 -7.63 -4.35 -1.99
N LEU A 72 -8.88 -4.29 -2.38
CA LEU A 72 -9.61 -5.35 -3.05
C LEU A 72 -10.02 -4.86 -4.45
N VAL A 73 -9.83 -5.71 -5.45
CA VAL A 73 -10.36 -5.51 -6.81
C VAL A 73 -11.24 -6.71 -7.14
N GLU A 74 -12.49 -6.46 -7.44
CA GLU A 74 -13.44 -7.48 -7.89
C GLU A 74 -13.36 -7.62 -9.41
N LYS A 75 -13.47 -8.86 -9.90
CA LYS A 75 -13.53 -9.18 -11.32
C LYS A 75 -14.97 -9.34 -11.78
N GLU A 76 -15.20 -9.27 -13.09
CA GLU A 76 -16.53 -9.43 -13.69
C GLU A 76 -17.17 -10.80 -13.39
N ASP A 77 -16.37 -11.82 -13.14
CA ASP A 77 -16.82 -13.17 -12.79
C ASP A 77 -17.23 -13.33 -11.31
N GLY A 78 -17.18 -12.24 -10.53
CA GLY A 78 -17.48 -12.22 -9.10
C GLY A 78 -16.34 -12.73 -8.21
N THR A 79 -15.19 -13.06 -8.79
CA THR A 79 -13.96 -13.31 -8.01
C THR A 79 -13.27 -12.01 -7.66
N GLY A 80 -12.39 -12.01 -6.65
CA GLY A 80 -11.65 -10.83 -6.24
C GLY A 80 -10.17 -11.12 -6.05
N SER A 81 -9.36 -10.08 -6.20
CA SER A 81 -7.94 -10.08 -5.84
C SER A 81 -7.71 -9.02 -4.77
N GLY A 82 -7.18 -9.41 -3.63
CA GLY A 82 -6.89 -8.51 -2.51
C GLY A 82 -5.40 -8.46 -2.20
N ILE A 83 -4.91 -7.25 -1.90
CA ILE A 83 -3.55 -7.00 -1.41
C ILE A 83 -3.67 -6.33 -0.05
N THR A 84 -2.93 -6.85 0.93
CA THR A 84 -2.75 -6.21 2.22
C THR A 84 -1.26 -6.00 2.44
N THR A 85 -0.89 -4.77 2.76
CA THR A 85 0.49 -4.40 3.09
C THR A 85 0.52 -3.84 4.49
N ASP A 86 1.43 -4.32 5.30
CA ASP A 86 1.71 -3.77 6.63
C ASP A 86 2.99 -2.94 6.57
N SER A 87 2.98 -1.80 7.24
CA SER A 87 4.09 -0.86 7.28
C SER A 87 4.26 -0.32 8.71
N PRO A 88 5.48 0.05 9.11
CA PRO A 88 5.69 0.71 10.39
C PRO A 88 4.84 1.99 10.51
N HIS A 89 4.50 2.37 11.74
CA HIS A 89 3.82 3.64 11.97
C HIS A 89 4.68 4.81 11.46
N PRO A 90 4.09 5.85 10.81
CA PRO A 90 4.88 6.93 10.21
C PRO A 90 5.74 7.71 11.23
N LEU A 91 5.41 7.67 12.52
CA LEU A 91 6.28 8.22 13.57
C LEU A 91 7.60 7.45 13.75
N ASP A 92 7.69 6.20 13.29
CA ASP A 92 8.91 5.38 13.39
C ASP A 92 9.82 5.51 12.18
N CYS A 93 9.29 6.03 11.06
CA CYS A 93 10.02 6.18 9.80
C CYS A 93 10.04 7.63 9.27
N LYS A 94 10.09 8.61 10.16
CA LYS A 94 9.98 10.06 9.87
C LYS A 94 10.93 10.54 8.77
N GLU A 95 12.13 9.99 8.69
CA GLU A 95 13.16 10.40 7.75
C GLU A 95 12.79 10.11 6.29
N GLY A 96 11.97 9.07 6.05
CA GLY A 96 11.48 8.72 4.71
C GLY A 96 10.19 9.43 4.30
N ILE A 97 9.57 10.21 5.21
CA ILE A 97 8.30 10.87 4.95
C ILE A 97 8.52 12.18 4.17
N PRO A 98 7.89 12.35 2.98
CA PRO A 98 8.01 13.57 2.20
C PRO A 98 7.49 14.79 2.96
N SER A 99 8.08 15.96 2.73
CA SER A 99 7.76 17.17 3.47
C SER A 99 7.42 18.36 2.57
N LEU A 100 6.46 19.17 3.03
CA LEU A 100 6.13 20.49 2.49
C LEU A 100 6.64 21.60 3.42
N LYS A 101 7.19 22.65 2.83
CA LYS A 101 7.62 23.83 3.58
C LYS A 101 6.44 24.78 3.77
N ILE A 102 6.01 24.99 5.01
CA ILE A 102 4.85 25.83 5.37
C ILE A 102 5.31 27.02 6.20
N ALA A 103 5.56 28.15 5.54
CA ALA A 103 6.02 29.38 6.19
C ALA A 103 4.90 30.20 6.84
N LYS A 104 3.65 30.04 6.39
CA LYS A 104 2.46 30.72 6.90
C LYS A 104 1.25 29.76 6.86
N ARG A 105 0.13 30.17 7.47
CA ARG A 105 -1.11 29.38 7.33
C ARG A 105 -1.46 29.19 5.86
N ALA A 106 -1.78 27.97 5.48
CA ALA A 106 -2.08 27.57 4.11
C ALA A 106 -3.17 26.51 4.09
N SER A 107 -3.91 26.45 2.98
CA SER A 107 -4.75 25.30 2.67
C SER A 107 -3.94 24.29 1.87
N LEU A 108 -4.00 23.02 2.25
CA LEU A 108 -3.42 21.92 1.49
C LEU A 108 -4.53 21.15 0.80
N SER A 109 -4.41 20.97 -0.50
CA SER A 109 -5.31 20.15 -1.31
C SER A 109 -4.78 18.74 -1.49
N PHE A 110 -5.67 17.77 -1.44
CA PHE A 110 -5.44 16.36 -1.72
C PHE A 110 -5.97 16.00 -3.10
N SER A 111 -5.15 15.32 -3.88
CA SER A 111 -5.50 14.87 -5.22
C SER A 111 -5.23 13.37 -5.35
N PHE A 112 -6.19 12.66 -5.91
CA PHE A 112 -6.17 11.23 -6.18
C PHE A 112 -6.59 10.99 -7.62
N GLU A 113 -6.14 9.91 -8.23
CA GLU A 113 -6.60 9.46 -9.55
C GLU A 113 -8.08 9.04 -9.50
N GLU A 114 -8.51 8.45 -8.38
CA GLU A 114 -9.88 8.05 -8.11
C GLU A 114 -10.37 8.70 -6.83
N SER A 115 -11.53 9.34 -6.87
CA SER A 115 -12.10 10.03 -5.71
C SER A 115 -12.38 9.05 -4.57
N PRO A 116 -11.94 9.32 -3.33
CA PRO A 116 -12.25 8.49 -2.19
C PRO A 116 -13.67 8.71 -1.68
N SER A 117 -14.19 7.75 -0.91
CA SER A 117 -15.46 7.88 -0.19
C SER A 117 -15.31 8.59 1.15
N SER A 118 -14.12 8.54 1.77
CA SER A 118 -13.84 9.31 2.99
C SER A 118 -12.35 9.61 3.15
N ILE A 119 -12.06 10.70 3.83
CA ILE A 119 -10.72 11.15 4.22
C ILE A 119 -10.77 11.55 5.69
N THR A 120 -9.88 10.98 6.49
CA THR A 120 -9.63 11.39 7.88
C THR A 120 -8.17 11.80 8.00
N VAL A 121 -7.90 12.89 8.71
CA VAL A 121 -6.54 13.41 8.88
C VAL A 121 -6.19 13.52 10.35
N ARG A 122 -5.09 12.91 10.75
CA ARG A 122 -4.48 12.99 12.08
C ARG A 122 -3.18 13.76 12.00
N ARG A 123 -2.97 14.68 12.93
CA ARG A 123 -1.75 15.47 13.03
C ARG A 123 -1.00 15.14 14.30
N TYR A 124 0.27 14.83 14.16
CA TYR A 124 1.21 14.57 15.25
C TYR A 124 2.26 15.66 15.33
N ARG A 125 2.79 15.91 16.53
CA ARG A 125 4.05 16.66 16.67
C ARG A 125 5.21 15.73 16.31
N LEU A 126 6.18 16.20 15.51
CA LEU A 126 7.32 15.37 15.09
C LEU A 126 8.21 14.87 16.23
N ASN A 127 8.14 15.47 17.40
CA ASN A 127 8.89 15.06 18.58
C ASN A 127 8.17 14.08 19.50
N THR A 128 6.96 13.63 19.14
CA THR A 128 6.26 12.58 19.90
C THR A 128 6.67 11.18 19.44
N SER A 129 6.57 10.21 20.35
CA SER A 129 6.59 8.78 20.08
C SER A 129 5.28 8.11 20.50
N ASP A 130 4.31 8.88 20.99
CA ASP A 130 2.99 8.39 21.39
C ASP A 130 2.05 8.42 20.19
N TYR A 131 1.65 7.25 19.71
CA TYR A 131 0.75 7.06 18.55
C TYR A 131 -0.68 7.55 18.84
N ASN A 132 -1.04 7.77 20.10
CA ASN A 132 -2.35 8.31 20.49
C ASN A 132 -2.32 9.83 20.69
N ALA A 133 -1.15 10.45 20.68
CA ALA A 133 -0.99 11.90 20.85
C ALA A 133 -1.20 12.66 19.53
N TYR A 134 -2.34 12.45 18.88
CA TYR A 134 -2.72 13.16 17.66
C TYR A 134 -3.87 14.15 17.90
N GLU A 135 -3.96 15.08 16.98
CA GLU A 135 -5.12 15.98 16.81
C GLU A 135 -5.79 15.62 15.49
N GLU A 136 -7.09 15.39 15.51
CA GLU A 136 -7.86 15.19 14.28
C GLU A 136 -8.08 16.55 13.60
N ILE A 137 -7.76 16.65 12.33
CA ILE A 137 -7.86 17.88 11.55
C ILE A 137 -9.12 17.82 10.69
N PRO A 138 -10.01 18.83 10.79
CA PRO A 138 -11.17 18.90 9.91
C PRO A 138 -10.78 18.91 8.44
N VAL A 139 -11.47 18.09 7.65
CA VAL A 139 -11.31 17.99 6.19
C VAL A 139 -12.49 18.70 5.54
N ASP A 140 -12.22 19.64 4.66
CA ASP A 140 -13.22 20.33 3.85
C ASP A 140 -13.10 19.88 2.38
N GLY A 141 -14.05 19.05 1.94
CA GLY A 141 -13.95 18.37 0.66
C GLY A 141 -12.71 17.49 0.58
N SER A 142 -11.70 17.93 -0.18
CA SER A 142 -10.38 17.30 -0.27
C SER A 142 -9.26 18.23 0.18
N SER A 143 -9.50 19.07 1.18
CA SER A 143 -8.50 20.00 1.69
C SER A 143 -8.49 20.10 3.20
N ILE A 144 -7.36 20.56 3.74
CA ILE A 144 -7.17 20.86 5.16
C ILE A 144 -6.47 22.20 5.35
N GLU A 145 -6.76 22.86 6.47
CA GLU A 145 -6.02 24.04 6.89
C GLU A 145 -4.82 23.64 7.76
N VAL A 146 -3.64 24.14 7.39
CA VAL A 146 -2.41 23.92 8.14
C VAL A 146 -1.80 25.24 8.62
N LYS A 147 -1.05 25.13 9.72
CA LYS A 147 -0.27 26.25 10.29
C LYS A 147 1.22 25.94 10.23
N PRO A 148 2.10 26.93 10.26
CA PRO A 148 3.54 26.72 10.34
C PRO A 148 3.89 25.82 11.54
N GLY A 149 4.88 24.96 11.34
CA GLY A 149 5.34 24.03 12.38
C GLY A 149 5.91 22.76 11.79
N LYS A 150 6.52 21.99 12.67
CA LYS A 150 7.04 20.66 12.34
C LYS A 150 6.02 19.62 12.77
N PHE A 151 5.23 19.16 11.83
CA PHE A 151 4.16 18.19 12.08
C PHE A 151 4.26 17.02 11.10
N LEU A 152 3.82 15.87 11.56
CA LEU A 152 3.52 14.70 10.75
C LEU A 152 2.00 14.62 10.58
N TYR A 153 1.55 14.35 9.38
CA TYR A 153 0.15 14.10 9.06
C TYR A 153 -0.01 12.67 8.57
N GLU A 154 -0.94 11.95 9.17
CA GLU A 154 -1.44 10.68 8.70
C GLU A 154 -2.80 10.90 8.05
N VAL A 155 -2.94 10.50 6.81
CA VAL A 155 -4.16 10.65 6.02
C VAL A 155 -4.73 9.27 5.77
N ILE A 156 -5.86 8.97 6.41
CA ILE A 156 -6.56 7.69 6.28
C ILE A 156 -7.65 7.88 5.23
N VAL A 157 -7.54 7.14 4.16
CA VAL A 157 -8.40 7.28 2.99
C VAL A 157 -9.11 5.97 2.72
N THR A 158 -10.43 6.03 2.51
CA THR A 158 -11.24 4.85 2.20
C THR A 158 -11.93 5.01 0.86
N TRP A 159 -11.90 3.96 0.07
CA TRP A 159 -12.70 3.78 -1.13
C TRP A 159 -13.72 2.67 -0.87
N ASN A 160 -14.98 3.00 -0.91
CA ASN A 160 -16.11 2.08 -0.76
C ASN A 160 -17.32 2.68 -1.47
N HIS A 161 -17.25 2.73 -2.81
CA HIS A 161 -18.33 3.25 -3.63
C HIS A 161 -19.21 2.12 -4.14
N PRO A 162 -20.53 2.17 -3.92
CA PRO A 162 -21.42 1.19 -4.49
C PRO A 162 -21.28 1.07 -6.01
N GLY A 163 -21.14 -0.14 -6.52
CA GLY A 163 -21.01 -0.41 -7.94
C GLY A 163 -19.62 -0.19 -8.54
N LYS A 164 -18.62 0.20 -7.73
CA LYS A 164 -17.22 0.18 -8.15
C LYS A 164 -16.61 -1.18 -7.84
N PRO A 165 -15.80 -1.75 -8.74
CA PRO A 165 -15.19 -3.07 -8.56
C PRO A 165 -13.93 -3.04 -7.70
N TYR A 166 -13.70 -1.99 -6.94
CA TYR A 166 -12.58 -1.87 -6.02
C TYR A 166 -13.03 -1.24 -4.71
N SER A 167 -12.37 -1.63 -3.65
CA SER A 167 -12.56 -1.06 -2.32
C SER A 167 -11.28 -1.19 -1.50
N GLY A 168 -11.12 -0.35 -0.49
CA GLY A 168 -9.97 -0.44 0.39
C GLY A 168 -9.81 0.74 1.32
N THR A 169 -8.86 0.59 2.24
CA THR A 169 -8.41 1.66 3.13
C THR A 169 -6.89 1.76 3.05
N VAL A 170 -6.39 2.96 2.94
CA VAL A 170 -4.96 3.26 2.80
C VAL A 170 -4.56 4.34 3.79
N TYR A 171 -3.43 4.13 4.44
CA TYR A 171 -2.79 5.09 5.32
C TYR A 171 -1.65 5.77 4.57
N TYR A 172 -1.76 7.06 4.37
CA TYR A 172 -0.71 7.89 3.80
C TYR A 172 -0.08 8.77 4.86
N ALA A 173 1.16 9.19 4.62
CA ALA A 173 1.80 10.16 5.48
C ALA A 173 2.58 11.22 4.71
N PHE A 174 2.58 12.43 5.24
CA PHE A 174 3.45 13.52 4.85
C PHE A 174 3.81 14.36 6.06
N SER A 175 4.80 15.22 5.94
CA SER A 175 5.19 16.12 7.01
C SER A 175 5.19 17.58 6.56
N THR A 176 5.14 18.50 7.52
CA THR A 176 5.38 19.93 7.27
C THR A 176 6.60 20.38 8.04
N ILE A 177 7.34 21.30 7.44
CA ILE A 177 8.49 21.98 8.03
C ILE A 177 8.35 23.49 7.84
N ASN A 178 9.11 24.27 8.63
CA ASN A 178 9.14 25.74 8.50
C ASN A 178 10.07 26.15 7.36
#